data_ca02575dcd80491fdb06df56fe4c72d3
#
_entry.id   ca02575dcd80491fdb06df56fe4c72d3
#
_cell.length_a   1.000
_cell.length_b   1.000
_cell.length_c   1.000
_cell.angle_alpha   90.00
_cell.angle_beta   90.00
_cell.angle_gamma   90.00
#
_symmetry.space_group_name_H-M   'P 1'
#
loop_
_entity.id
_entity.type
_entity.pdbx_description
1 polymer ?
#
loop_
_entity_poly.entity_id
_entity_poly.type
_entity_poly.pdbx_seq_one_letter_code
_entity_poly.pdbx_strand_id
1 'polypeptide(L)'
;MGDGKDKQSEIYEFLKNYTENKGYPPSVREICEAVSLKSTSTVHGHLKRLEKKGLIRRDPSKPRALEIAELSTPKKEMISIPIVGKITAGLPILATENVEDTFSLPLDFIKHDKELFMLRVSGQSMIKAGINDKDLAIIERCNDAVNGEIVVALIDDSATIKRFFKEENHIRLQDRKSVV
;
A
#
# COMPACT_ATOMS: atom_id res chain seq x y z
N MET A 1 45.75 18.08 -3.95
CA MET A 1 45.01 17.39 -2.88
C MET A 1 43.49 17.76 -2.96
N GLY A 2 42.81 17.37 -4.01
CA GLY A 2 41.42 17.72 -4.29
C GLY A 2 40.48 16.58 -4.70
N ASP A 3 41.02 15.37 -4.82
CA ASP A 3 40.36 14.29 -5.56
C ASP A 3 39.34 13.42 -4.77
N GLY A 4 39.39 13.43 -3.45
CA GLY A 4 38.59 12.49 -2.65
C GLY A 4 37.12 12.92 -2.43
N LYS A 5 36.81 14.21 -2.55
CA LYS A 5 35.45 14.72 -2.33
C LYS A 5 34.63 14.61 -3.61
N ASP A 6 35.28 14.79 -4.74
CA ASP A 6 34.71 14.69 -6.07
C ASP A 6 34.29 13.26 -6.40
N LYS A 7 35.17 12.28 -6.20
CA LYS A 7 34.91 10.86 -6.48
C LYS A 7 33.79 10.25 -5.61
N GLN A 8 33.62 10.71 -4.39
CA GLN A 8 32.52 10.22 -3.54
C GLN A 8 31.17 10.72 -4.05
N SER A 9 31.11 11.97 -4.48
CA SER A 9 29.92 12.56 -5.10
C SER A 9 29.59 11.89 -6.43
N GLU A 10 30.60 11.65 -7.28
CA GLU A 10 30.46 10.95 -8.55
C GLU A 10 29.88 9.52 -8.36
N ILE A 11 30.38 8.78 -7.37
CA ILE A 11 29.84 7.46 -7.03
C ILE A 11 28.39 7.55 -6.59
N TYR A 12 28.06 8.53 -5.76
CA TYR A 12 26.69 8.70 -5.26
C TYR A 12 25.70 9.03 -6.36
N GLU A 13 26.03 9.97 -7.24
CA GLU A 13 25.22 10.33 -8.40
C GLU A 13 25.04 9.15 -9.36
N PHE A 14 26.11 8.38 -9.63
CA PHE A 14 26.01 7.18 -10.44
C PHE A 14 25.05 6.15 -9.82
N LEU A 15 25.18 5.89 -8.50
CA LEU A 15 24.30 4.98 -7.78
C LEU A 15 22.82 5.40 -7.92
N LYS A 16 22.55 6.69 -7.74
CA LYS A 16 21.20 7.26 -7.81
C LYS A 16 20.61 7.07 -9.20
N ASN A 17 21.27 7.58 -10.22
CA ASN A 17 20.83 7.49 -11.62
C ASN A 17 20.65 6.05 -12.10
N TYR A 18 21.57 5.16 -11.71
CA TYR A 18 21.49 3.74 -12.11
C TYR A 18 20.28 3.07 -11.46
N THR A 19 20.07 3.30 -10.17
CA THR A 19 18.96 2.70 -9.43
C THR A 19 17.59 3.23 -9.88
N GLU A 20 17.49 4.53 -10.17
CA GLU A 20 16.27 5.13 -10.76
C GLU A 20 15.90 4.52 -12.11
N ASN A 21 16.91 4.33 -12.98
CA ASN A 21 16.66 3.82 -14.33
C ASN A 21 16.47 2.31 -14.42
N LYS A 22 17.15 1.53 -13.56
CA LYS A 22 17.14 0.07 -13.60
C LYS A 22 16.25 -0.59 -12.56
N GLY A 23 15.84 0.14 -11.51
CA GLY A 23 15.07 -0.40 -10.39
C GLY A 23 15.86 -1.24 -9.39
N TYR A 24 17.17 -1.37 -9.58
CA TYR A 24 18.09 -2.07 -8.67
C TYR A 24 19.47 -1.40 -8.65
N PRO A 25 20.25 -1.54 -7.56
CA PRO A 25 21.57 -0.90 -7.45
C PRO A 25 22.62 -1.61 -8.30
N PRO A 26 23.64 -0.86 -8.79
CA PRO A 26 24.74 -1.43 -9.55
C PRO A 26 25.67 -2.31 -8.67
N SER A 27 26.37 -3.23 -9.30
CA SER A 27 27.45 -3.97 -8.67
C SER A 27 28.68 -3.09 -8.44
N VAL A 28 29.56 -3.50 -7.50
CA VAL A 28 30.82 -2.80 -7.24
C VAL A 28 31.71 -2.68 -8.48
N ARG A 29 31.64 -3.67 -9.39
CA ARG A 29 32.40 -3.65 -10.67
C ARG A 29 31.85 -2.59 -11.62
N GLU A 30 30.55 -2.50 -11.77
CA GLU A 30 29.90 -1.46 -12.58
C GLU A 30 30.20 -0.06 -12.04
N ILE A 31 30.24 0.10 -10.69
CA ILE A 31 30.66 1.36 -10.08
C ILE A 31 32.13 1.67 -10.44
N CYS A 32 33.05 0.69 -10.35
CA CYS A 32 34.44 0.87 -10.70
C CYS A 32 34.60 1.36 -12.15
N GLU A 33 33.89 0.74 -13.07
CA GLU A 33 33.92 1.08 -14.50
C GLU A 33 33.39 2.50 -14.74
N ALA A 34 32.21 2.81 -14.17
CA ALA A 34 31.56 4.08 -14.35
C ALA A 34 32.37 5.29 -13.85
N VAL A 35 33.05 5.14 -12.70
CA VAL A 35 33.83 6.23 -12.10
C VAL A 35 35.33 6.11 -12.37
N SER A 36 35.76 5.22 -13.28
CA SER A 36 37.15 5.00 -13.69
C SER A 36 38.09 4.68 -12.52
N LEU A 37 37.61 3.90 -11.53
CA LEU A 37 38.43 3.39 -10.44
C LEU A 37 38.94 1.98 -10.72
N LYS A 38 40.25 1.78 -10.53
CA LYS A 38 40.91 0.48 -10.82
C LYS A 38 40.73 -0.56 -9.71
N SER A 39 40.35 -0.15 -8.50
CA SER A 39 40.28 -1.04 -7.34
C SER A 39 38.87 -1.06 -6.71
N THR A 40 38.32 -2.25 -6.59
CA THR A 40 37.04 -2.48 -5.87
C THR A 40 37.13 -2.12 -4.40
N SER A 41 38.33 -2.26 -3.77
CA SER A 41 38.60 -1.87 -2.38
C SER A 41 38.41 -0.37 -2.18
N THR A 42 38.78 0.47 -3.17
CA THR A 42 38.58 1.91 -3.11
C THR A 42 37.11 2.25 -3.16
N VAL A 43 36.33 1.58 -4.04
CA VAL A 43 34.86 1.74 -4.10
C VAL A 43 34.24 1.34 -2.78
N HIS A 44 34.63 0.22 -2.18
CA HIS A 44 34.14 -0.18 -0.86
C HIS A 44 34.42 0.87 0.21
N GLY A 45 35.59 1.52 0.18
CA GLY A 45 35.92 2.62 1.07
C GLY A 45 35.00 3.84 0.91
N HIS A 46 34.68 4.21 -0.34
CA HIS A 46 33.73 5.30 -0.63
C HIS A 46 32.32 4.93 -0.19
N LEU A 47 31.86 3.74 -0.49
CA LEU A 47 30.54 3.26 -0.07
C LEU A 47 30.38 3.25 1.45
N LYS A 48 31.41 2.82 2.20
CA LYS A 48 31.39 2.88 3.67
C LYS A 48 31.28 4.31 4.21
N ARG A 49 31.89 5.29 3.52
CA ARG A 49 31.75 6.70 3.90
C ARG A 49 30.38 7.26 3.57
N LEU A 50 29.77 6.88 2.43
CA LEU A 50 28.41 7.23 2.07
C LEU A 50 27.40 6.66 3.08
N GLU A 51 27.60 5.43 3.50
CA GLU A 51 26.80 4.76 4.54
C GLU A 51 26.93 5.48 5.89
N LYS A 52 28.15 5.85 6.31
CA LYS A 52 28.39 6.65 7.53
C LYS A 52 27.72 8.03 7.49
N LYS A 53 27.57 8.60 6.30
CA LYS A 53 26.82 9.86 6.07
C LYS A 53 25.31 9.67 6.01
N GLY A 54 24.81 8.44 6.08
CA GLY A 54 23.39 8.13 5.97
C GLY A 54 22.81 8.26 4.56
N LEU A 55 23.64 8.44 3.52
CA LEU A 55 23.20 8.59 2.14
C LEU A 55 22.84 7.27 1.48
N ILE A 56 23.42 6.17 1.95
CA ILE A 56 23.10 4.81 1.54
C ILE A 56 22.96 3.91 2.77
N ARG A 57 22.21 2.82 2.63
CA ARG A 57 22.09 1.74 3.62
C ARG A 57 22.50 0.43 2.99
N ARG A 58 23.08 -0.47 3.77
CA ARG A 58 23.40 -1.84 3.37
C ARG A 58 22.74 -2.81 4.31
N ASP A 59 22.16 -3.86 3.77
CA ASP A 59 21.66 -4.97 4.57
C ASP A 59 22.82 -5.97 4.80
N PRO A 60 23.28 -6.16 6.06
CA PRO A 60 24.36 -7.10 6.36
C PRO A 60 24.02 -8.54 5.97
N SER A 61 22.73 -8.89 5.93
CA SER A 61 22.26 -10.23 5.58
C SER A 61 22.19 -10.46 4.06
N LYS A 62 22.26 -9.38 3.28
CA LYS A 62 22.15 -9.44 1.81
C LYS A 62 23.30 -8.67 1.15
N PRO A 63 24.38 -9.33 0.77
CA PRO A 63 25.62 -8.67 0.29
C PRO A 63 25.45 -7.74 -0.92
N ARG A 64 24.32 -7.83 -1.63
CA ARG A 64 23.98 -7.01 -2.80
C ARG A 64 22.89 -5.99 -2.54
N ALA A 65 22.30 -5.95 -1.34
CA ALA A 65 21.27 -4.98 -1.02
C ALA A 65 21.90 -3.65 -0.60
N LEU A 66 21.98 -2.72 -1.54
CA LEU A 66 22.34 -1.34 -1.31
C LEU A 66 21.09 -0.50 -1.56
N GLU A 67 20.67 0.28 -0.57
CA GLU A 67 19.54 1.19 -0.66
C GLU A 67 20.06 2.63 -0.59
N ILE A 68 19.54 3.49 -1.44
CA ILE A 68 19.84 4.93 -1.44
C ILE A 68 18.80 5.62 -0.58
N ALA A 69 19.23 6.35 0.45
CA ALA A 69 18.33 6.93 1.44
C ALA A 69 17.29 7.90 0.84
N GLU A 70 17.67 8.65 -0.19
CA GLU A 70 16.76 9.54 -0.92
C GLU A 70 15.72 8.79 -1.75
N LEU A 71 16.05 7.61 -2.28
CA LEU A 71 15.16 6.78 -3.09
C LEU A 71 14.40 5.75 -2.24
N SER A 72 14.83 5.56 -1.00
CA SER A 72 14.09 4.74 -0.04
C SER A 72 12.86 5.53 0.38
N THR A 73 11.74 5.31 -0.32
CA THR A 73 10.45 5.62 0.30
C THR A 73 10.43 4.91 1.66
N PRO A 74 10.10 5.61 2.76
CA PRO A 74 9.96 4.94 4.05
C PRO A 74 9.06 3.74 3.82
N LYS A 75 9.50 2.54 4.24
CA LYS A 75 8.65 1.35 4.18
C LYS A 75 7.38 1.70 4.95
N LYS A 76 6.33 2.05 4.22
CA LYS A 76 5.03 2.25 4.83
C LYS A 76 4.63 0.93 5.43
N GLU A 77 4.24 0.97 6.69
CA GLU A 77 3.60 -0.21 7.29
C GLU A 77 2.37 -0.55 6.46
N MET A 78 2.31 -1.79 6.02
CA MET A 78 1.23 -2.29 5.18
C MET A 78 0.33 -3.19 6.03
N ILE A 79 -0.96 -3.00 5.89
CA ILE A 79 -1.96 -3.91 6.46
C ILE A 79 -2.59 -4.73 5.34
N SER A 80 -2.79 -6.02 5.57
CA SER A 80 -3.50 -6.89 4.65
C SER A 80 -4.98 -6.93 5.03
N ILE A 81 -5.85 -6.47 4.13
CA ILE A 81 -7.29 -6.43 4.30
C ILE A 81 -7.91 -7.58 3.52
N PRO A 82 -8.71 -8.46 4.15
CA PRO A 82 -9.35 -9.57 3.46
C PRO A 82 -10.43 -9.07 2.49
N ILE A 83 -10.45 -9.65 1.29
CA ILE A 83 -11.53 -9.47 0.30
C ILE A 83 -12.53 -10.61 0.52
N VAL A 84 -13.75 -10.25 0.89
CA VAL A 84 -14.85 -11.18 1.12
C VAL A 84 -15.69 -11.29 -0.14
N GLY A 85 -15.86 -12.50 -0.65
CA GLY A 85 -16.64 -12.78 -1.85
C GLY A 85 -18.10 -13.02 -1.53
N LYS A 86 -18.42 -14.18 -0.99
CA LYS A 86 -19.78 -14.52 -0.58
C LYS A 86 -19.89 -14.44 0.94
N ILE A 87 -20.99 -13.90 1.41
CA ILE A 87 -21.34 -13.94 2.83
C ILE A 87 -22.29 -15.09 3.03
N THR A 88 -21.88 -16.08 3.83
CA THR A 88 -22.69 -17.25 4.15
C THR A 88 -23.43 -17.04 5.45
N ALA A 89 -24.75 -17.22 5.46
CA ALA A 89 -25.54 -17.11 6.67
C ALA A 89 -25.06 -18.04 7.78
N GLY A 90 -25.10 -17.55 9.02
CA GLY A 90 -24.69 -18.33 10.19
C GLY A 90 -23.18 -18.41 10.41
N LEU A 91 -22.34 -17.95 9.47
CA LEU A 91 -20.90 -17.84 9.64
C LEU A 91 -20.47 -16.41 9.88
N PRO A 92 -19.38 -16.17 10.66
CA PRO A 92 -18.79 -14.83 10.73
C PRO A 92 -18.37 -14.32 9.35
N ILE A 93 -18.56 -13.04 9.07
CA ILE A 93 -18.21 -12.41 7.77
C ILE A 93 -16.77 -12.72 7.37
N LEU A 94 -15.85 -12.71 8.33
CA LEU A 94 -14.43 -13.02 8.13
C LEU A 94 -14.07 -14.50 8.34
N ALA A 95 -15.05 -15.41 8.27
CA ALA A 95 -14.73 -16.83 8.22
C ALA A 95 -13.85 -17.12 6.98
N THR A 96 -12.89 -18.01 7.13
CA THR A 96 -11.92 -18.35 6.07
C THR A 96 -12.60 -18.74 4.76
N GLU A 97 -13.77 -19.36 4.84
CA GLU A 97 -14.57 -19.80 3.68
C GLU A 97 -15.15 -18.62 2.87
N ASN A 98 -15.27 -17.44 3.49
CA ASN A 98 -15.78 -16.22 2.85
C ASN A 98 -14.66 -15.38 2.23
N VAL A 99 -13.39 -15.58 2.60
CA VAL A 99 -12.25 -14.80 2.14
C VAL A 99 -11.75 -15.38 0.82
N GLU A 100 -11.82 -14.59 -0.25
CA GLU A 100 -11.34 -14.98 -1.59
C GLU A 100 -9.89 -14.56 -1.83
N ASP A 101 -9.47 -13.41 -1.28
CA ASP A 101 -8.16 -12.82 -1.52
C ASP A 101 -7.82 -11.80 -0.41
N THR A 102 -6.64 -11.21 -0.48
CA THR A 102 -6.21 -10.13 0.42
C THR A 102 -5.65 -8.95 -0.37
N PHE A 103 -5.90 -7.74 0.10
CA PHE A 103 -5.37 -6.52 -0.48
C PHE A 103 -4.50 -5.78 0.53
N SER A 104 -3.26 -5.45 0.13
CA SER A 104 -2.32 -4.72 1.00
C SER A 104 -2.45 -3.22 0.79
N LEU A 105 -2.74 -2.49 1.87
CA LEU A 105 -2.81 -1.03 1.91
C LEU A 105 -1.79 -0.45 2.86
N PRO A 106 -1.21 0.73 2.57
CA PRO A 106 -0.43 1.47 3.55
C PRO A 106 -1.29 1.84 4.77
N LEU A 107 -0.75 1.64 5.97
CA LEU A 107 -1.46 1.91 7.23
C LEU A 107 -1.95 3.37 7.34
N ASP A 108 -1.25 4.31 6.70
CA ASP A 108 -1.63 5.74 6.65
C ASP A 108 -3.02 6.00 6.07
N PHE A 109 -3.58 5.07 5.29
CA PHE A 109 -4.93 5.18 4.73
C PHE A 109 -6.01 4.78 5.71
N ILE A 110 -5.64 4.17 6.84
CA ILE A 110 -6.58 3.63 7.82
C ILE A 110 -6.55 4.52 9.05
N LYS A 111 -7.69 5.09 9.39
CA LYS A 111 -7.80 6.07 10.49
C LYS A 111 -8.17 5.46 11.85
N HIS A 112 -8.50 4.17 11.92
CA HIS A 112 -9.06 3.56 13.13
C HIS A 112 -8.58 2.12 13.31
N ASP A 113 -8.47 1.69 14.58
CA ASP A 113 -8.14 0.30 14.99
C ASP A 113 -9.34 -0.66 14.87
N LYS A 114 -10.20 -0.45 13.88
CA LYS A 114 -11.39 -1.28 13.70
C LYS A 114 -11.15 -2.40 12.68
N GLU A 115 -11.94 -3.45 12.79
CA GLU A 115 -11.90 -4.58 11.87
C GLU A 115 -12.34 -4.14 10.48
N LEU A 116 -11.45 -4.29 9.49
CA LEU A 116 -11.66 -3.90 8.11
C LEU A 116 -11.74 -5.13 7.21
N PHE A 117 -12.61 -5.07 6.22
CA PHE A 117 -12.67 -6.03 5.12
C PHE A 117 -13.08 -5.32 3.84
N MET A 118 -12.91 -5.98 2.71
CA MET A 118 -13.32 -5.47 1.41
C MET A 118 -14.43 -6.30 0.82
N LEU A 119 -15.35 -5.65 0.13
CA LEU A 119 -16.39 -6.28 -0.68
C LEU A 119 -16.29 -5.80 -2.11
N ARG A 120 -16.50 -6.72 -3.05
CA ARG A 120 -16.69 -6.37 -4.46
C ARG A 120 -18.13 -5.93 -4.69
N VAL A 121 -18.29 -4.70 -5.15
CA VAL A 121 -19.59 -4.13 -5.48
C VAL A 121 -20.19 -4.86 -6.68
N SER A 122 -21.47 -5.22 -6.57
CA SER A 122 -22.25 -5.79 -7.67
C SER A 122 -23.50 -4.92 -7.91
N GLY A 123 -23.63 -4.45 -9.14
CA GLY A 123 -24.78 -3.64 -9.57
C GLY A 123 -24.56 -2.13 -9.51
N GLN A 124 -25.60 -1.38 -9.83
CA GLN A 124 -25.55 0.07 -10.06
C GLN A 124 -26.40 0.88 -9.07
N SER A 125 -26.79 0.27 -7.95
CA SER A 125 -27.71 0.91 -6.99
C SER A 125 -27.16 2.18 -6.34
N MET A 126 -25.85 2.39 -6.35
CA MET A 126 -25.17 3.51 -5.70
C MET A 126 -24.30 4.34 -6.66
N ILE A 127 -24.53 4.25 -7.97
CA ILE A 127 -23.72 4.93 -8.99
C ILE A 127 -23.66 6.45 -8.80
N LYS A 128 -24.76 7.08 -8.36
CA LYS A 128 -24.79 8.52 -8.06
C LYS A 128 -24.15 8.92 -6.72
N ALA A 129 -23.72 7.93 -5.95
CA ALA A 129 -22.86 8.14 -4.78
C ALA A 129 -21.38 7.90 -5.12
N GLY A 130 -21.05 7.69 -6.41
CA GLY A 130 -19.69 7.42 -6.88
C GLY A 130 -19.24 5.98 -6.67
N ILE A 131 -20.16 5.05 -6.37
CA ILE A 131 -19.87 3.62 -6.18
C ILE A 131 -20.36 2.87 -7.41
N ASN A 132 -19.43 2.31 -8.16
CA ASN A 132 -19.69 1.65 -9.43
C ASN A 132 -19.68 0.13 -9.30
N ASP A 133 -20.26 -0.54 -10.32
CA ASP A 133 -20.15 -1.99 -10.44
C ASP A 133 -18.69 -2.41 -10.53
N LYS A 134 -18.31 -3.49 -9.81
CA LYS A 134 -16.96 -4.05 -9.67
C LYS A 134 -15.97 -3.23 -8.83
N ASP A 135 -16.33 -2.09 -8.28
CA ASP A 135 -15.49 -1.40 -7.31
C ASP A 135 -15.19 -2.32 -6.11
N LEU A 136 -14.02 -2.11 -5.49
CA LEU A 136 -13.69 -2.71 -4.19
C LEU A 136 -13.98 -1.67 -3.10
N ALA A 137 -14.96 -1.94 -2.27
CA ALA A 137 -15.32 -1.09 -1.14
C ALA A 137 -14.61 -1.57 0.13
N ILE A 138 -13.89 -0.68 0.80
CA ILE A 138 -13.33 -0.94 2.14
C ILE A 138 -14.43 -0.67 3.15
N ILE A 139 -14.71 -1.67 3.97
CA ILE A 139 -15.78 -1.66 4.95
C ILE A 139 -15.18 -1.72 6.34
N GLU A 140 -15.60 -0.82 7.20
CA GLU A 140 -15.33 -0.83 8.63
C GLU A 140 -16.48 -1.53 9.35
N ARG A 141 -16.19 -2.57 10.12
CA ARG A 141 -17.21 -3.26 10.90
C ARG A 141 -17.69 -2.36 12.04
N CYS A 142 -18.98 -2.12 12.10
CA CYS A 142 -19.63 -1.35 13.15
C CYS A 142 -21.00 -1.97 13.52
N ASN A 143 -21.48 -1.63 14.72
CA ASN A 143 -22.78 -2.10 15.19
C ASN A 143 -23.88 -1.05 15.02
N ASP A 144 -23.51 0.19 14.65
CA ASP A 144 -24.47 1.31 14.51
C ASP A 144 -23.97 2.25 13.40
N ALA A 145 -24.89 3.03 12.86
CA ALA A 145 -24.62 4.00 11.80
C ALA A 145 -25.48 5.26 11.99
N VAL A 146 -24.98 6.39 11.50
CA VAL A 146 -25.66 7.69 11.58
C VAL A 146 -26.47 7.93 10.32
N ASN A 147 -27.60 8.64 10.44
CA ASN A 147 -28.46 8.99 9.32
C ASN A 147 -27.66 9.69 8.20
N GLY A 148 -27.76 9.14 7.00
CA GLY A 148 -27.09 9.65 5.82
C GLY A 148 -25.76 8.93 5.49
N GLU A 149 -25.23 8.09 6.35
CA GLU A 149 -24.05 7.28 6.06
C GLU A 149 -24.32 6.22 5.00
N ILE A 150 -23.27 5.85 4.26
CA ILE A 150 -23.31 4.73 3.33
C ILE A 150 -22.83 3.50 4.11
N VAL A 151 -23.69 2.50 4.19
CA VAL A 151 -23.46 1.27 4.92
C VAL A 151 -23.56 0.05 4.01
N VAL A 152 -22.92 -1.01 4.42
CA VAL A 152 -23.21 -2.37 3.95
C VAL A 152 -24.14 -3.01 4.96
N ALA A 153 -25.39 -3.19 4.58
CA ALA A 153 -26.37 -3.90 5.38
C ALA A 153 -26.40 -5.36 4.97
N LEU A 154 -26.32 -6.25 5.96
CA LEU A 154 -26.55 -7.68 5.77
C LEU A 154 -28.05 -7.94 5.99
N ILE A 155 -28.73 -8.40 4.94
CA ILE A 155 -30.15 -8.74 4.95
C ILE A 155 -30.25 -10.20 4.52
N ASP A 156 -30.68 -11.06 5.43
CA ASP A 156 -30.64 -12.51 5.24
C ASP A 156 -29.23 -12.98 4.82
N ASP A 157 -29.08 -13.52 3.63
CA ASP A 157 -27.83 -14.03 3.08
C ASP A 157 -27.15 -13.07 2.07
N SER A 158 -27.59 -11.81 2.05
CA SER A 158 -27.14 -10.84 1.05
C SER A 158 -26.62 -9.56 1.67
N ALA A 159 -25.42 -9.15 1.24
CA ALA A 159 -24.87 -7.84 1.56
C ALA A 159 -25.34 -6.82 0.51
N THR A 160 -25.83 -5.67 0.98
CA THR A 160 -26.26 -4.58 0.09
C THR A 160 -25.72 -3.25 0.55
N ILE A 161 -25.20 -2.43 -0.40
CA ILE A 161 -24.69 -1.09 -0.10
C ILE A 161 -25.81 -0.09 -0.30
N LYS A 162 -26.14 0.67 0.75
CA LYS A 162 -27.22 1.64 0.76
C LYS A 162 -26.88 2.84 1.63
N ARG A 163 -27.65 3.90 1.50
CA ARG A 163 -27.66 5.01 2.45
C ARG A 163 -28.62 4.71 3.58
N PHE A 164 -28.10 4.78 4.80
CA PHE A 164 -28.81 4.43 6.03
C PHE A 164 -29.62 5.62 6.55
N PHE A 165 -30.85 5.35 6.99
CA PHE A 165 -31.68 6.27 7.75
C PHE A 165 -32.46 5.52 8.79
N LYS A 166 -32.29 5.91 10.05
CA LYS A 166 -33.06 5.40 11.18
C LYS A 166 -34.26 6.33 11.39
N GLU A 167 -35.46 5.81 11.19
CA GLU A 167 -36.72 6.49 11.39
C GLU A 167 -37.40 5.99 12.69
N GLU A 168 -38.51 6.58 13.12
CA GLU A 168 -39.11 6.29 14.42
C GLU A 168 -39.42 4.80 14.64
N ASN A 169 -39.91 4.10 13.62
CA ASN A 169 -40.37 2.71 13.72
C ASN A 169 -39.66 1.74 12.76
N HIS A 170 -38.72 2.20 11.93
CA HIS A 170 -38.05 1.35 10.96
C HIS A 170 -36.72 1.93 10.49
N ILE A 171 -35.93 1.09 9.83
CA ILE A 171 -34.71 1.48 9.13
C ILE A 171 -35.03 1.57 7.64
N ARG A 172 -34.72 2.71 7.04
CA ARG A 172 -34.81 2.90 5.60
C ARG A 172 -33.44 2.82 4.96
N LEU A 173 -33.29 1.93 3.98
CA LEU A 173 -32.09 1.77 3.16
C LEU A 173 -32.37 2.34 1.76
N GLN A 174 -31.69 3.44 1.42
CA GLN A 174 -31.98 4.21 0.22
C GLN A 174 -30.92 4.00 -0.87
N ASP A 175 -31.38 3.73 -2.09
CA ASP A 175 -30.58 3.69 -3.31
C ASP A 175 -30.17 5.09 -3.78
N ARG A 176 -29.13 5.15 -4.59
CA ARG A 176 -28.71 6.35 -5.32
C ARG A 176 -28.57 6.05 -6.83
N LYS A 177 -29.64 5.50 -7.42
CA LYS A 177 -29.66 5.11 -8.85
C LYS A 177 -29.97 6.25 -9.80
N SER A 178 -31.02 6.98 -9.56
CA SER A 178 -31.49 8.05 -10.42
C SER A 178 -32.28 9.05 -9.64
N VAL A 179 -32.22 10.32 -10.05
CA VAL A 179 -33.34 11.22 -9.83
C VAL A 179 -34.18 11.08 -11.09
N VAL A 180 -35.35 10.53 -10.97
CA VAL A 180 -36.44 10.80 -11.89
C VAL A 180 -37.07 12.09 -11.43
#